data_fe25d21d93464fdf98bf6e46bf10a821
#
_entry.id   fe25d21d93464fdf98bf6e46bf10a821
#
_cell.length_a   1.000
_cell.length_b   1.000
_cell.length_c   1.000
_cell.angle_alpha   90.00
_cell.angle_beta   90.00
_cell.angle_gamma   90.00
#
_symmetry.space_group_name_H-M   'P 1'
#
loop_
_entity.id
_entity.type
_entity.pdbx_description
1 polymer ?
#
loop_
_entity_poly.entity_id
_entity_poly.type
_entity_poly.pdbx_seq_one_letter_code
_entity_poly.pdbx_strand_id
1 'polypeptide(L)'
;MAKRIVFEEEARKSLLKGIDAVADAVKVTLGPKGRNVILEKKFGAPQIVNDGVTIAKEIELKDGLENAGAQLLKEVSSKTNDVAGDGTTTASVLAQAIVREGLKNLTAGANPMCIKRGIDKAVSVAVDKIKTMSKPVNTKEETAQVATISAGNNPEIGELIAEAMEKVGHDGVITVEESKSFGTNLKVVEGMQFDKGYISPYFITDAERMEAVLEDAYVLCVNKKINLIADLVPVLEQVAREGKSLLLIAEDVEGEALATLVVNTMRKVIRAVADRKSVV
;
A
#
# COMPACT_ATOMS: atom_id res chain seq x y z
N MET A 1 -3.70 28.52 9.66
CA MET A 1 -4.11 28.27 11.07
C MET A 1 -2.92 28.49 11.99
N ALA A 2 -3.12 29.12 13.15
CA ALA A 2 -2.09 29.25 14.19
C ALA A 2 -1.73 27.85 14.74
N LYS A 3 -0.44 27.59 14.96
CA LYS A 3 0.03 26.33 15.54
C LYS A 3 -0.07 26.41 17.06
N ARG A 4 -0.62 25.38 17.71
CA ARG A 4 -0.58 25.18 19.15
C ARG A 4 0.72 24.46 19.50
N ILE A 5 1.49 25.00 20.44
CA ILE A 5 2.74 24.42 20.93
C ILE A 5 2.51 23.97 22.37
N VAL A 6 2.78 22.71 22.66
CA VAL A 6 2.61 22.10 23.99
C VAL A 6 3.87 21.29 24.32
N PHE A 7 4.27 21.29 25.58
CA PHE A 7 5.52 20.72 26.03
C PHE A 7 5.29 19.67 27.13
N GLU A 8 6.33 18.89 27.40
CA GLU A 8 6.47 17.99 28.54
C GLU A 8 5.34 16.98 28.74
N GLU A 9 4.83 16.88 29.94
CA GLU A 9 3.91 15.82 30.34
C GLU A 9 2.52 15.98 29.70
N GLU A 10 2.03 17.19 29.51
CA GLU A 10 0.75 17.43 28.86
C GLU A 10 0.74 16.96 27.42
N ALA A 11 1.82 17.26 26.67
CA ALA A 11 1.99 16.81 25.29
C ALA A 11 2.01 15.28 25.22
N ARG A 12 2.79 14.63 26.08
CA ARG A 12 2.90 13.17 26.13
C ARG A 12 1.59 12.48 26.47
N LYS A 13 0.86 13.00 27.46
CA LYS A 13 -0.46 12.47 27.85
C LYS A 13 -1.48 12.57 26.72
N SER A 14 -1.52 13.71 26.03
CA SER A 14 -2.45 13.90 24.91
C SER A 14 -2.13 12.97 23.74
N LEU A 15 -0.85 12.84 23.38
CA LEU A 15 -0.42 11.89 22.34
C LEU A 15 -0.76 10.45 22.71
N LEU A 16 -0.50 10.04 23.97
CA LEU A 16 -0.82 8.70 24.44
C LEU A 16 -2.32 8.39 24.35
N LYS A 17 -3.18 9.34 24.74
CA LYS A 17 -4.63 9.16 24.62
C LYS A 17 -5.06 8.94 23.18
N GLY A 18 -4.46 9.65 22.22
CA GLY A 18 -4.74 9.44 20.81
C GLY A 18 -4.30 8.07 20.32
N ILE A 19 -3.10 7.63 20.70
CA ILE A 19 -2.59 6.29 20.42
C ILE A 19 -3.52 5.23 21.03
N ASP A 20 -3.91 5.41 22.29
CA ASP A 20 -4.78 4.48 23.00
C ASP A 20 -6.15 4.39 22.33
N ALA A 21 -6.74 5.49 21.92
CA ALA A 21 -8.03 5.51 21.25
C ALA A 21 -8.06 4.65 19.97
N VAL A 22 -7.01 4.77 19.13
CA VAL A 22 -6.91 3.96 17.91
C VAL A 22 -6.59 2.51 18.23
N ALA A 23 -5.59 2.25 19.08
CA ALA A 23 -5.21 0.88 19.44
C ALA A 23 -6.35 0.12 20.11
N ASP A 24 -7.09 0.77 21.01
CA ASP A 24 -8.19 0.15 21.72
C ASP A 24 -9.38 -0.17 20.80
N ALA A 25 -9.58 0.62 19.75
CA ALA A 25 -10.59 0.32 18.74
C ALA A 25 -10.19 -0.85 17.84
N VAL A 26 -8.91 -0.95 17.43
CA VAL A 26 -8.50 -2.03 16.53
C VAL A 26 -8.24 -3.35 17.27
N LYS A 27 -7.75 -3.33 18.51
CA LYS A 27 -7.40 -4.55 19.24
C LYS A 27 -8.58 -5.48 19.52
N VAL A 28 -9.83 -5.00 19.46
CA VAL A 28 -11.03 -5.81 19.65
C VAL A 28 -11.23 -6.83 18.53
N THR A 29 -10.57 -6.63 17.40
CA THR A 29 -10.62 -7.52 16.24
C THR A 29 -9.59 -8.64 16.31
N LEU A 30 -8.65 -8.60 17.27
CA LEU A 30 -7.51 -9.50 17.33
C LEU A 30 -7.88 -10.91 17.87
N GLY A 31 -7.35 -11.92 17.18
CA GLY A 31 -7.35 -13.31 17.65
C GLY A 31 -8.67 -14.05 17.45
N PRO A 32 -8.77 -15.31 17.99
CA PRO A 32 -9.92 -16.19 17.73
C PRO A 32 -11.26 -15.69 18.29
N LYS A 33 -11.22 -14.76 19.24
CA LYS A 33 -12.39 -14.08 19.80
C LYS A 33 -12.55 -12.67 19.26
N GLY A 34 -11.87 -12.35 18.17
CA GLY A 34 -11.97 -11.05 17.50
C GLY A 34 -13.41 -10.72 17.11
N ARG A 35 -13.74 -9.45 17.22
CA ARG A 35 -15.07 -8.91 16.90
C ARG A 35 -14.97 -7.94 15.73
N ASN A 36 -16.08 -7.79 15.02
CA ASN A 36 -16.20 -6.75 14.00
C ASN A 36 -16.44 -5.39 14.67
N VAL A 37 -15.98 -4.35 14.00
CA VAL A 37 -16.25 -2.94 14.35
C VAL A 37 -17.22 -2.38 13.33
N ILE A 38 -18.17 -1.58 13.80
CA ILE A 38 -19.12 -0.87 12.94
C ILE A 38 -18.60 0.55 12.75
N LEU A 39 -18.32 0.90 11.50
CA LEU A 39 -17.91 2.25 11.11
C LEU A 39 -19.12 3.02 10.58
N GLU A 40 -19.42 4.14 11.20
CA GLU A 40 -20.44 5.06 10.71
C GLU A 40 -19.95 5.75 9.44
N LYS A 41 -20.76 5.77 8.40
CA LYS A 41 -20.48 6.54 7.18
C LYS A 41 -21.40 7.74 7.09
N LYS A 42 -20.86 8.88 6.71
CA LYS A 42 -21.64 10.12 6.50
C LYS A 42 -22.71 9.97 5.43
N PHE A 43 -22.45 9.09 4.45
CA PHE A 43 -23.37 8.75 3.37
C PHE A 43 -23.37 7.24 3.16
N GLY A 44 -24.56 6.63 3.07
CA GLY A 44 -24.74 5.19 2.88
C GLY A 44 -24.91 4.42 4.18
N ALA A 45 -24.88 3.09 4.08
CA ALA A 45 -25.01 2.19 5.22
C ALA A 45 -23.73 2.13 6.06
N PRO A 46 -23.83 1.87 7.38
CA PRO A 46 -22.67 1.60 8.22
C PRO A 46 -21.86 0.42 7.67
N GLN A 47 -20.56 0.53 7.74
CA GLN A 47 -19.65 -0.52 7.27
C GLN A 47 -19.20 -1.40 8.45
N ILE A 48 -19.33 -2.72 8.29
CA ILE A 48 -18.87 -3.70 9.28
C ILE A 48 -17.50 -4.19 8.82
N VAL A 49 -16.47 -4.00 9.66
CA VAL A 49 -15.07 -4.33 9.34
C VAL A 49 -14.36 -4.98 10.52
N ASN A 50 -13.35 -5.79 10.22
CA ASN A 50 -12.46 -6.41 11.19
C ASN A 50 -10.97 -6.17 10.86
N ASP A 51 -10.69 -5.45 9.78
CA ASP A 51 -9.32 -5.09 9.40
C ASP A 51 -8.82 -3.87 10.17
N GLY A 52 -7.64 -4.01 10.77
CA GLY A 52 -7.05 -2.99 11.64
C GLY A 52 -6.71 -1.69 10.93
N VAL A 53 -6.19 -1.75 9.69
CA VAL A 53 -5.81 -0.52 8.95
C VAL A 53 -7.04 0.27 8.53
N THR A 54 -8.10 -0.40 8.09
CA THR A 54 -9.36 0.25 7.71
C THR A 54 -9.99 0.94 8.91
N ILE A 55 -10.05 0.25 10.06
CA ILE A 55 -10.57 0.85 11.31
C ILE A 55 -9.70 2.04 11.74
N ALA A 56 -8.37 1.87 11.75
CA ALA A 56 -7.46 2.94 12.17
C ALA A 56 -7.61 4.20 11.31
N LYS A 57 -7.72 4.06 9.99
CA LYS A 57 -7.85 5.19 9.04
C LYS A 57 -9.10 6.03 9.28
N GLU A 58 -10.20 5.44 9.72
CA GLU A 58 -11.48 6.16 9.95
C GLU A 58 -11.54 6.92 11.28
N ILE A 59 -10.62 6.65 12.23
CA ILE A 59 -10.68 7.30 13.55
C ILE A 59 -10.12 8.71 13.46
N GLU A 60 -10.93 9.69 13.75
CA GLU A 60 -10.55 11.09 13.91
C GLU A 60 -11.00 11.62 15.28
N LEU A 61 -10.09 12.28 15.98
CA LEU A 61 -10.37 12.82 17.31
C LEU A 61 -10.56 14.34 17.25
N LYS A 62 -11.48 14.85 18.07
CA LYS A 62 -11.82 16.28 18.11
C LYS A 62 -10.67 17.16 18.64
N ASP A 63 -9.93 16.66 19.63
CA ASP A 63 -8.75 17.39 20.14
C ASP A 63 -7.56 17.16 19.19
N GLY A 64 -6.97 18.24 18.70
CA GLY A 64 -5.87 18.20 17.73
C GLY A 64 -4.59 17.55 18.26
N LEU A 65 -4.34 17.60 19.57
CA LEU A 65 -3.16 16.96 20.19
C LEU A 65 -3.37 15.45 20.32
N GLU A 66 -4.56 15.04 20.76
CA GLU A 66 -4.92 13.63 20.79
C GLU A 66 -4.98 13.06 19.36
N ASN A 67 -5.51 13.81 18.40
CA ASN A 67 -5.54 13.41 17.00
C ASN A 67 -4.13 13.26 16.41
N ALA A 68 -3.15 14.06 16.83
CA ALA A 68 -1.77 13.85 16.42
C ALA A 68 -1.23 12.49 16.89
N GLY A 69 -1.57 12.06 18.10
CA GLY A 69 -1.26 10.70 18.60
C GLY A 69 -1.96 9.60 17.78
N ALA A 70 -3.23 9.82 17.44
CA ALA A 70 -3.98 8.92 16.57
C ALA A 70 -3.33 8.78 15.18
N GLN A 71 -2.89 9.88 14.57
CA GLN A 71 -2.19 9.87 13.28
C GLN A 71 -0.88 9.06 13.31
N LEU A 72 -0.11 9.15 14.40
CA LEU A 72 1.09 8.31 14.54
C LEU A 72 0.78 6.82 14.49
N LEU A 73 -0.29 6.39 15.14
CA LEU A 73 -0.66 4.97 15.12
C LEU A 73 -1.29 4.53 13.79
N LYS A 74 -2.03 5.43 13.13
CA LYS A 74 -2.49 5.20 11.75
C LYS A 74 -1.32 4.94 10.80
N GLU A 75 -0.25 5.71 10.94
CA GLU A 75 0.97 5.55 10.14
C GLU A 75 1.62 4.19 10.36
N VAL A 76 1.65 3.69 11.61
CA VAL A 76 2.12 2.34 11.92
C VAL A 76 1.31 1.28 11.19
N SER A 77 -0.03 1.38 11.25
CA SER A 77 -0.92 0.45 10.55
C SER A 77 -0.73 0.51 9.04
N SER A 78 -0.67 1.71 8.45
CA SER A 78 -0.51 1.90 7.01
C SER A 78 0.82 1.35 6.51
N LYS A 79 1.94 1.66 7.17
CA LYS A 79 3.26 1.11 6.81
C LYS A 79 3.32 -0.41 6.91
N THR A 80 2.67 -1.00 7.92
CA THR A 80 2.59 -2.45 8.03
C THR A 80 1.81 -3.06 6.88
N ASN A 81 0.68 -2.43 6.51
CA ASN A 81 -0.12 -2.85 5.37
C ASN A 81 0.67 -2.77 4.05
N ASP A 82 1.38 -1.67 3.82
CA ASP A 82 2.14 -1.44 2.60
C ASP A 82 3.30 -2.44 2.41
N VAL A 83 3.88 -2.90 3.51
CA VAL A 83 5.04 -3.82 3.48
C VAL A 83 4.61 -5.29 3.50
N ALA A 84 3.61 -5.63 4.31
CA ALA A 84 3.26 -7.03 4.59
C ALA A 84 1.83 -7.40 4.17
N GLY A 85 0.94 -6.45 3.95
CA GLY A 85 -0.47 -6.68 3.61
C GLY A 85 -1.31 -7.24 4.76
N ASP A 86 -0.69 -7.62 5.87
CA ASP A 86 -1.34 -8.24 7.04
C ASP A 86 -0.63 -7.83 8.34
N GLY A 87 -1.24 -8.16 9.48
CA GLY A 87 -0.66 -7.89 10.81
C GLY A 87 -0.82 -6.46 11.31
N THR A 88 -1.67 -5.65 10.69
CA THR A 88 -1.89 -4.23 11.02
C THR A 88 -2.40 -4.03 12.45
N THR A 89 -3.32 -4.88 12.90
CA THR A 89 -3.82 -4.89 14.29
C THR A 89 -2.71 -5.25 15.28
N THR A 90 -1.91 -6.27 14.98
CA THR A 90 -0.78 -6.69 15.82
C THR A 90 0.24 -5.57 15.95
N ALA A 91 0.60 -4.92 14.84
CA ALA A 91 1.52 -3.79 14.84
C ALA A 91 1.01 -2.62 15.70
N SER A 92 -0.29 -2.30 15.61
CA SER A 92 -0.92 -1.25 16.41
C SER A 92 -0.88 -1.55 17.91
N VAL A 93 -1.16 -2.79 18.30
CA VAL A 93 -1.11 -3.23 19.71
C VAL A 93 0.32 -3.21 20.25
N LEU A 94 1.29 -3.67 19.45
CA LEU A 94 2.71 -3.61 19.82
C LEU A 94 3.20 -2.18 19.95
N ALA A 95 2.84 -1.29 19.02
CA ALA A 95 3.21 0.13 19.09
C ALA A 95 2.63 0.78 20.36
N GLN A 96 1.36 0.54 20.68
CA GLN A 96 0.75 1.01 21.93
C GLN A 96 1.54 0.54 23.16
N ALA A 97 1.87 -0.75 23.21
CA ALA A 97 2.61 -1.33 24.34
C ALA A 97 4.01 -0.71 24.48
N ILE A 98 4.75 -0.58 23.38
CA ILE A 98 6.09 0.03 23.36
C ILE A 98 6.03 1.48 23.84
N VAL A 99 5.07 2.27 23.36
CA VAL A 99 4.90 3.65 23.77
C VAL A 99 4.53 3.77 25.25
N ARG A 100 3.59 2.94 25.73
CA ARG A 100 3.18 2.97 27.15
C ARG A 100 4.34 2.61 28.08
N GLU A 101 5.09 1.57 27.79
CA GLU A 101 6.25 1.17 28.60
C GLU A 101 7.41 2.17 28.48
N GLY A 102 7.65 2.71 27.30
CA GLY A 102 8.63 3.78 27.10
C GLY A 102 8.31 5.04 27.92
N LEU A 103 7.04 5.46 27.93
CA LEU A 103 6.60 6.64 28.69
C LEU A 103 6.69 6.43 30.22
N LYS A 104 6.44 5.23 30.73
CA LYS A 104 6.66 4.90 32.16
C LYS A 104 8.12 5.13 32.55
N ASN A 105 9.05 4.61 31.76
CA ASN A 105 10.47 4.79 32.01
C ASN A 105 10.92 6.25 31.89
N LEU A 106 10.36 6.98 30.93
CA LEU A 106 10.63 8.41 30.74
C LEU A 106 10.13 9.23 31.95
N THR A 107 8.93 8.94 32.45
CA THR A 107 8.37 9.58 33.64
C THR A 107 9.19 9.28 34.90
N ALA A 108 9.82 8.09 34.97
CA ALA A 108 10.76 7.71 36.02
C ALA A 108 12.15 8.39 35.88
N GLY A 109 12.34 9.29 34.91
CA GLY A 109 13.57 10.06 34.73
C GLY A 109 14.61 9.44 33.79
N ALA A 110 14.27 8.39 33.06
CA ALA A 110 15.18 7.81 32.08
C ALA A 110 15.39 8.72 30.87
N ASN A 111 16.61 8.74 30.33
CA ASN A 111 16.94 9.52 29.15
C ASN A 111 16.24 8.97 27.91
N PRO A 112 15.45 9.76 27.16
CA PRO A 112 14.69 9.30 25.99
C PRO A 112 15.56 8.72 24.88
N MET A 113 16.77 9.25 24.68
CA MET A 113 17.71 8.72 23.68
C MET A 113 18.30 7.36 24.08
N CYS A 114 18.43 7.10 25.38
CA CYS A 114 18.83 5.80 25.88
C CYS A 114 17.70 4.77 25.71
N ILE A 115 16.45 5.18 26.00
CA ILE A 115 15.27 4.32 25.76
C ILE A 115 15.19 3.97 24.27
N LYS A 116 15.29 4.97 23.37
CA LYS A 116 15.27 4.72 21.93
C LYS A 116 16.31 3.70 21.49
N ARG A 117 17.57 3.89 21.89
CA ARG A 117 18.65 2.91 21.56
C ARG A 117 18.37 1.52 22.12
N GLY A 118 17.76 1.43 23.30
CA GLY A 118 17.33 0.14 23.89
C GLY A 118 16.25 -0.54 23.07
N ILE A 119 15.25 0.23 22.61
CA ILE A 119 14.18 -0.27 21.73
C ILE A 119 14.78 -0.75 20.40
N ASP A 120 15.61 0.06 19.75
CA ASP A 120 16.23 -0.29 18.46
C ASP A 120 17.01 -1.63 18.57
N LYS A 121 17.79 -1.80 19.65
CA LYS A 121 18.54 -3.04 19.90
C LYS A 121 17.62 -4.23 20.16
N ALA A 122 16.56 -4.04 20.96
CA ALA A 122 15.59 -5.10 21.26
C ALA A 122 14.84 -5.53 20.01
N VAL A 123 14.44 -4.58 19.15
CA VAL A 123 13.77 -4.87 17.88
C VAL A 123 14.68 -5.67 16.95
N SER A 124 15.96 -5.29 16.81
CA SER A 124 16.90 -6.05 15.99
C SER A 124 16.99 -7.51 16.44
N VAL A 125 17.19 -7.75 17.75
CA VAL A 125 17.28 -9.12 18.31
C VAL A 125 15.97 -9.90 18.11
N ALA A 126 14.82 -9.24 18.31
CA ALA A 126 13.51 -9.87 18.13
C ALA A 126 13.28 -10.26 16.67
N VAL A 127 13.59 -9.37 15.73
CA VAL A 127 13.46 -9.62 14.28
C VAL A 127 14.34 -10.79 13.85
N ASP A 128 15.61 -10.83 14.28
CA ASP A 128 16.51 -11.93 13.95
C ASP A 128 15.98 -13.27 14.51
N LYS A 129 15.44 -13.24 15.73
CA LYS A 129 14.82 -14.44 16.31
C LYS A 129 13.57 -14.89 15.54
N ILE A 130 12.69 -13.95 15.15
CA ILE A 130 11.50 -14.26 14.36
C ILE A 130 11.90 -14.88 13.02
N LYS A 131 12.92 -14.34 12.34
CA LYS A 131 13.44 -14.93 11.09
C LYS A 131 13.88 -16.38 11.26
N THR A 132 14.52 -16.72 12.38
CA THR A 132 14.94 -18.11 12.66
C THR A 132 13.77 -19.05 12.99
N MET A 133 12.62 -18.50 13.38
CA MET A 133 11.40 -19.25 13.72
C MET A 133 10.45 -19.37 12.54
N SER A 134 10.60 -18.54 11.53
CA SER A 134 9.74 -18.56 10.36
C SER A 134 9.94 -19.85 9.55
N LYS A 135 8.86 -20.34 8.98
CA LYS A 135 8.86 -21.48 8.05
C LYS A 135 8.53 -20.97 6.65
N PRO A 136 9.27 -21.40 5.63
CA PRO A 136 8.91 -21.05 4.26
C PRO A 136 7.58 -21.71 3.88
N VAL A 137 6.77 -21.01 3.10
CA VAL A 137 5.52 -21.51 2.52
C VAL A 137 5.84 -21.99 1.11
N ASN A 138 5.78 -23.31 0.89
CA ASN A 138 6.22 -23.93 -0.36
C ASN A 138 5.12 -24.73 -1.06
N THR A 139 4.05 -25.09 -0.35
CA THR A 139 2.98 -25.93 -0.89
C THR A 139 1.70 -25.11 -1.11
N LYS A 140 0.85 -25.60 -2.02
CA LYS A 140 -0.47 -25.01 -2.28
C LYS A 140 -1.34 -24.99 -1.02
N GLU A 141 -1.29 -26.08 -0.24
CA GLU A 141 -2.06 -26.20 1.01
C GLU A 141 -1.61 -25.18 2.04
N GLU A 142 -0.30 -24.99 2.20
CA GLU A 142 0.25 -23.97 3.12
C GLU A 142 -0.14 -22.56 2.65
N THR A 143 -0.10 -22.29 1.35
CA THR A 143 -0.56 -21.03 0.75
C THR A 143 -2.04 -20.80 1.01
N ALA A 144 -2.88 -21.83 0.82
CA ALA A 144 -4.31 -21.75 1.12
C ALA A 144 -4.58 -21.47 2.60
N GLN A 145 -3.82 -22.07 3.51
CA GLN A 145 -3.96 -21.82 4.95
C GLN A 145 -3.64 -20.36 5.32
N VAL A 146 -2.53 -19.83 4.79
CA VAL A 146 -2.14 -18.43 5.04
C VAL A 146 -3.19 -17.48 4.46
N ALA A 147 -3.60 -17.70 3.21
CA ALA A 147 -4.60 -16.89 2.55
C ALA A 147 -5.97 -16.95 3.25
N THR A 148 -6.37 -18.12 3.75
CA THR A 148 -7.61 -18.30 4.52
C THR A 148 -7.62 -17.41 5.77
N ILE A 149 -6.51 -17.39 6.52
CA ILE A 149 -6.41 -16.57 7.74
C ILE A 149 -6.45 -15.09 7.39
N SER A 150 -5.70 -14.67 6.38
CA SER A 150 -5.69 -13.27 5.90
C SER A 150 -7.05 -12.81 5.37
N ALA A 151 -7.82 -13.73 4.79
CA ALA A 151 -9.19 -13.47 4.33
C ALA A 151 -10.26 -13.56 5.45
N GLY A 152 -9.88 -13.35 6.70
CA GLY A 152 -10.83 -13.40 7.82
C GLY A 152 -11.37 -14.79 8.12
N ASN A 153 -10.55 -15.81 7.92
CA ASN A 153 -10.86 -17.23 8.10
C ASN A 153 -11.90 -17.78 7.10
N ASN A 154 -11.84 -17.28 5.85
CA ASN A 154 -12.66 -17.75 4.75
C ASN A 154 -11.89 -18.75 3.89
N PRO A 155 -12.18 -20.07 3.96
CA PRO A 155 -11.45 -21.09 3.22
C PRO A 155 -11.68 -21.02 1.69
N GLU A 156 -12.85 -20.59 1.23
CA GLU A 156 -13.17 -20.48 -0.20
C GLU A 156 -12.25 -19.44 -0.86
N ILE A 157 -12.06 -18.29 -0.21
CA ILE A 157 -11.12 -17.26 -0.68
C ILE A 157 -9.69 -17.76 -0.60
N GLY A 158 -9.33 -18.48 0.49
CA GLY A 158 -8.00 -19.05 0.67
C GLY A 158 -7.61 -20.03 -0.44
N GLU A 159 -8.51 -20.93 -0.80
CA GLU A 159 -8.31 -21.89 -1.90
C GLU A 159 -8.20 -21.19 -3.25
N LEU A 160 -9.05 -20.19 -3.51
CA LEU A 160 -9.03 -19.41 -4.74
C LEU A 160 -7.70 -18.65 -4.93
N ILE A 161 -7.18 -18.04 -3.86
CA ILE A 161 -5.88 -17.37 -3.89
C ILE A 161 -4.75 -18.38 -4.11
N ALA A 162 -4.79 -19.54 -3.47
CA ALA A 162 -3.80 -20.59 -3.68
C ALA A 162 -3.82 -21.13 -5.12
N GLU A 163 -5.00 -21.28 -5.73
CA GLU A 163 -5.13 -21.63 -7.15
C GLU A 163 -4.57 -20.54 -8.05
N ALA A 164 -4.82 -19.25 -7.73
CA ALA A 164 -4.24 -18.13 -8.45
C ALA A 164 -2.72 -18.15 -8.40
N MET A 165 -2.14 -18.32 -7.20
CA MET A 165 -0.69 -18.41 -6.99
C MET A 165 -0.06 -19.58 -7.76
N GLU A 166 -0.73 -20.73 -7.81
CA GLU A 166 -0.26 -21.88 -8.59
C GLU A 166 -0.20 -21.58 -10.09
N LYS A 167 -1.17 -20.81 -10.61
CA LYS A 167 -1.23 -20.43 -12.03
C LYS A 167 -0.24 -19.35 -12.42
N VAL A 168 -0.02 -18.34 -11.58
CA VAL A 168 0.85 -17.20 -11.89
C VAL A 168 2.28 -17.38 -11.37
N GLY A 169 2.51 -18.32 -10.45
CA GLY A 169 3.80 -18.52 -9.81
C GLY A 169 4.10 -17.50 -8.69
N HIS A 170 5.24 -17.69 -8.03
CA HIS A 170 5.64 -16.85 -6.87
C HIS A 170 5.91 -15.39 -7.23
N ASP A 171 6.33 -15.12 -8.44
CA ASP A 171 6.60 -13.75 -8.94
C ASP A 171 5.39 -13.11 -9.62
N GLY A 172 4.26 -13.83 -9.67
CA GLY A 172 3.04 -13.36 -10.29
C GLY A 172 2.32 -12.33 -9.43
N VAL A 173 1.63 -11.40 -10.09
CA VAL A 173 0.82 -10.38 -9.42
C VAL A 173 -0.62 -10.84 -9.36
N ILE A 174 -1.22 -10.78 -8.16
CA ILE A 174 -2.64 -11.05 -7.93
C ILE A 174 -3.29 -9.72 -7.54
N THR A 175 -4.27 -9.29 -8.32
CA THR A 175 -5.10 -8.13 -8.02
C THR A 175 -6.52 -8.56 -7.69
N VAL A 176 -7.18 -7.82 -6.82
CA VAL A 176 -8.58 -8.05 -6.43
C VAL A 176 -9.41 -6.87 -6.88
N GLU A 177 -10.46 -7.14 -7.66
CA GLU A 177 -11.37 -6.14 -8.19
C GLU A 177 -12.82 -6.51 -7.85
N GLU A 178 -13.69 -5.50 -7.74
CA GLU A 178 -15.13 -5.71 -7.58
C GLU A 178 -15.73 -6.34 -8.85
N SER A 179 -16.35 -7.52 -8.70
CA SER A 179 -17.02 -8.18 -9.81
C SER A 179 -18.37 -7.52 -10.14
N LYS A 180 -18.66 -7.34 -11.41
CA LYS A 180 -20.00 -6.93 -11.91
C LYS A 180 -20.96 -8.10 -11.98
N SER A 181 -20.52 -9.33 -11.77
CA SER A 181 -21.31 -10.55 -11.78
C SER A 181 -21.43 -11.15 -10.39
N PHE A 182 -22.44 -12.00 -10.17
CA PHE A 182 -22.55 -12.75 -8.93
C PHE A 182 -21.44 -13.77 -8.77
N GLY A 183 -20.86 -13.83 -7.56
CA GLY A 183 -19.82 -14.78 -7.19
C GLY A 183 -18.41 -14.27 -7.42
N THR A 184 -17.44 -15.06 -6.94
CA THR A 184 -16.01 -14.78 -7.07
C THR A 184 -15.46 -15.54 -8.25
N ASN A 185 -14.78 -14.87 -9.16
CA ASN A 185 -14.20 -15.47 -10.38
C ASN A 185 -12.70 -15.21 -10.43
N LEU A 186 -11.93 -16.23 -10.83
CA LEU A 186 -10.51 -16.12 -11.11
C LEU A 186 -10.29 -15.91 -12.60
N LYS A 187 -9.68 -14.79 -12.98
CA LYS A 187 -9.26 -14.53 -14.35
C LYS A 187 -7.73 -14.48 -14.41
N VAL A 188 -7.15 -15.34 -15.20
CA VAL A 188 -5.70 -15.34 -15.46
C VAL A 188 -5.44 -14.55 -16.73
N VAL A 189 -4.45 -13.66 -16.69
CA VAL A 189 -4.01 -12.85 -17.81
C VAL A 189 -2.52 -13.13 -18.03
N GLU A 190 -2.12 -13.41 -19.26
CA GLU A 190 -0.71 -13.50 -19.61
C GLU A 190 -0.13 -12.09 -19.67
N GLY A 191 0.67 -11.74 -18.68
CA GLY A 191 1.19 -10.39 -18.50
C GLY A 191 0.81 -9.79 -17.16
N MET A 192 0.72 -8.49 -17.09
CA MET A 192 0.35 -7.74 -15.89
C MET A 192 -0.78 -6.77 -16.19
N GLN A 193 -1.84 -6.80 -15.38
CA GLN A 193 -2.91 -5.80 -15.42
C GLN A 193 -2.77 -4.87 -14.23
N PHE A 194 -2.88 -3.57 -14.46
CA PHE A 194 -2.90 -2.53 -13.42
C PHE A 194 -3.96 -1.48 -13.75
N ASP A 195 -4.44 -0.81 -12.72
CA ASP A 195 -5.68 -0.01 -12.73
C ASP A 195 -5.51 1.44 -13.23
N LYS A 196 -4.30 1.86 -13.58
CA LYS A 196 -4.05 3.13 -14.26
C LYS A 196 -3.97 2.86 -15.77
N GLY A 197 -4.13 3.87 -16.55
CA GLY A 197 -4.05 3.79 -17.99
C GLY A 197 -3.19 4.93 -18.52
N TYR A 198 -3.20 5.10 -19.80
CA TYR A 198 -2.42 6.15 -20.47
C TYR A 198 -2.65 7.54 -19.84
N ILE A 199 -1.58 8.29 -19.68
CA ILE A 199 -1.60 9.60 -19.00
C ILE A 199 -2.36 10.65 -19.81
N SER A 200 -2.42 10.48 -21.15
CA SER A 200 -3.05 11.44 -22.05
C SER A 200 -3.92 10.74 -23.09
N PRO A 201 -5.13 11.25 -23.37
CA PRO A 201 -6.00 10.75 -24.44
C PRO A 201 -5.36 10.79 -25.84
N TYR A 202 -4.34 11.61 -26.05
CA TYR A 202 -3.62 11.70 -27.32
C TYR A 202 -2.73 10.47 -27.62
N PHE A 203 -2.58 9.55 -26.65
CA PHE A 203 -1.92 8.27 -26.87
C PHE A 203 -2.84 7.18 -27.41
N ILE A 204 -4.13 7.44 -27.55
CA ILE A 204 -5.11 6.49 -28.08
C ILE A 204 -4.75 6.13 -29.53
N THR A 205 -4.65 4.83 -29.79
CA THR A 205 -4.41 4.30 -31.15
C THR A 205 -5.70 3.83 -31.82
N ASP A 206 -6.70 3.41 -31.02
CA ASP A 206 -8.05 3.03 -31.48
C ASP A 206 -9.09 3.94 -30.80
N ALA A 207 -9.62 4.88 -31.56
CA ALA A 207 -10.58 5.86 -31.07
C ALA A 207 -11.98 5.27 -30.80
N GLU A 208 -12.35 4.15 -31.47
CA GLU A 208 -13.66 3.52 -31.27
C GLU A 208 -13.71 2.78 -29.94
N ARG A 209 -12.60 2.12 -29.57
CA ARG A 209 -12.47 1.36 -28.33
C ARG A 209 -11.88 2.19 -27.18
N MET A 210 -11.38 3.40 -27.47
CA MET A 210 -10.64 4.22 -26.51
C MET A 210 -9.43 3.49 -25.92
N GLU A 211 -8.72 2.75 -26.76
CA GLU A 211 -7.58 1.91 -26.38
C GLU A 211 -6.29 2.42 -27.03
N ALA A 212 -5.17 2.17 -26.34
CA ALA A 212 -3.83 2.34 -26.87
C ALA A 212 -3.17 0.95 -27.00
N VAL A 213 -3.09 0.45 -28.22
CA VAL A 213 -2.52 -0.88 -28.51
C VAL A 213 -1.12 -0.71 -29.10
N LEU A 214 -0.14 -1.33 -28.47
CA LEU A 214 1.25 -1.38 -28.92
C LEU A 214 1.64 -2.81 -29.17
N GLU A 215 2.11 -3.09 -30.37
CA GLU A 215 2.64 -4.42 -30.74
C GLU A 215 4.16 -4.41 -30.67
N ASP A 216 4.75 -5.46 -30.14
CA ASP A 216 6.21 -5.67 -30.02
C ASP A 216 6.94 -4.42 -29.43
N ALA A 217 6.38 -3.88 -28.36
CA ALA A 217 6.86 -2.65 -27.77
C ALA A 217 8.05 -2.87 -26.81
N TYR A 218 8.97 -1.92 -26.81
CA TYR A 218 9.91 -1.77 -25.70
C TYR A 218 9.17 -1.25 -24.47
N VAL A 219 9.51 -1.79 -23.30
CA VAL A 219 8.95 -1.36 -22.02
C VAL A 219 10.04 -0.68 -21.20
N LEU A 220 9.83 0.59 -20.86
CA LEU A 220 10.70 1.37 -19.99
C LEU A 220 10.00 1.65 -18.66
N CYS A 221 10.52 1.05 -17.58
CA CYS A 221 10.02 1.30 -16.23
C CYS A 221 10.94 2.28 -15.50
N VAL A 222 10.36 3.38 -14.98
CA VAL A 222 11.11 4.44 -14.30
C VAL A 222 10.48 4.75 -12.95
N ASN A 223 11.23 4.61 -11.87
CA ASN A 223 10.74 4.87 -10.52
C ASN A 223 10.97 6.33 -10.10
N LYS A 224 10.58 7.27 -10.94
CA LYS A 224 10.59 8.72 -10.67
C LYS A 224 9.58 9.44 -11.56
N LYS A 225 9.27 10.69 -11.23
CA LYS A 225 8.56 11.61 -12.13
C LYS A 225 9.48 12.09 -13.24
N ILE A 226 8.94 12.20 -14.45
CA ILE A 226 9.65 12.63 -15.64
C ILE A 226 9.03 13.93 -16.14
N ASN A 227 9.77 15.03 -16.02
CA ASN A 227 9.33 16.37 -16.44
C ASN A 227 10.10 16.89 -17.64
N LEU A 228 11.38 16.49 -17.78
CA LEU A 228 12.29 16.94 -18.84
C LEU A 228 12.44 15.87 -19.90
N ILE A 229 12.34 16.28 -21.17
CA ILE A 229 12.52 15.34 -22.29
C ILE A 229 13.95 14.82 -22.41
N ALA A 230 14.93 15.58 -21.95
CA ALA A 230 16.33 15.21 -22.01
C ALA A 230 16.64 13.84 -21.36
N ASP A 231 15.88 13.46 -20.34
CA ASP A 231 16.02 12.16 -19.67
C ASP A 231 15.60 10.98 -20.59
N LEU A 232 14.73 11.23 -21.56
CA LEU A 232 14.16 10.22 -22.46
C LEU A 232 14.82 10.20 -23.86
N VAL A 233 15.48 11.28 -24.28
CA VAL A 233 16.04 11.42 -25.63
C VAL A 233 16.84 10.20 -26.08
N PRO A 234 17.80 9.67 -25.29
CA PRO A 234 18.62 8.54 -25.74
C PRO A 234 17.78 7.29 -26.06
N VAL A 235 16.73 7.02 -25.25
CA VAL A 235 15.85 5.89 -25.46
C VAL A 235 14.93 6.12 -26.66
N LEU A 236 14.38 7.31 -26.79
CA LEU A 236 13.48 7.68 -27.90
C LEU A 236 14.18 7.62 -29.25
N GLU A 237 15.45 8.06 -29.32
CA GLU A 237 16.28 7.94 -30.53
C GLU A 237 16.52 6.48 -30.92
N GLN A 238 16.80 5.62 -29.97
CA GLN A 238 16.98 4.20 -30.23
C GLN A 238 15.70 3.55 -30.72
N VAL A 239 14.58 3.78 -30.03
CA VAL A 239 13.25 3.25 -30.39
C VAL A 239 12.86 3.72 -31.80
N ALA A 240 13.10 5.01 -32.12
CA ALA A 240 12.80 5.57 -33.43
C ALA A 240 13.67 4.94 -34.54
N ARG A 241 14.97 4.72 -34.30
CA ARG A 241 15.88 4.05 -35.25
C ARG A 241 15.46 2.62 -35.56
N GLU A 242 14.95 1.90 -34.58
CA GLU A 242 14.51 0.52 -34.72
C GLU A 242 13.08 0.39 -35.23
N GLY A 243 12.35 1.51 -35.34
CA GLY A 243 10.94 1.55 -35.79
C GLY A 243 9.97 0.85 -34.86
N LYS A 244 10.36 0.63 -33.59
CA LYS A 244 9.53 -0.05 -32.59
C LYS A 244 8.63 0.93 -31.83
N SER A 245 7.69 0.36 -31.06
CA SER A 245 6.83 1.11 -30.16
C SER A 245 7.46 1.18 -28.75
N LEU A 246 7.11 2.18 -27.94
CA LEU A 246 7.57 2.35 -26.58
C LEU A 246 6.40 2.45 -25.61
N LEU A 247 6.37 1.59 -24.59
CA LEU A 247 5.56 1.75 -23.40
C LEU A 247 6.43 2.31 -22.26
N LEU A 248 6.14 3.53 -21.82
CA LEU A 248 6.81 4.17 -20.70
C LEU A 248 5.93 4.08 -19.46
N ILE A 249 6.41 3.43 -18.39
CA ILE A 249 5.75 3.32 -17.11
C ILE A 249 6.57 4.11 -16.07
N ALA A 250 5.99 5.20 -15.54
CA ALA A 250 6.67 6.07 -14.59
C ALA A 250 5.76 6.43 -13.40
N GLU A 251 6.29 7.05 -12.35
CA GLU A 251 5.44 7.63 -11.30
C GLU A 251 4.47 8.66 -11.86
N ASP A 252 4.98 9.54 -12.71
CA ASP A 252 4.22 10.48 -13.52
C ASP A 252 5.06 10.97 -14.69
N VAL A 253 4.39 11.42 -15.77
CA VAL A 253 5.05 12.10 -16.88
C VAL A 253 4.29 13.39 -17.13
N GLU A 254 4.95 14.52 -16.96
CA GLU A 254 4.34 15.85 -17.04
C GLU A 254 5.23 16.86 -17.76
N GLY A 255 4.73 18.07 -17.93
CA GLY A 255 5.51 19.19 -18.47
C GLY A 255 6.01 18.97 -19.90
N GLU A 256 7.27 19.31 -20.14
CA GLU A 256 7.95 19.23 -21.44
C GLU A 256 8.01 17.80 -21.98
N ALA A 257 8.27 16.81 -21.09
CA ALA A 257 8.36 15.41 -21.49
C ALA A 257 7.04 14.89 -22.06
N LEU A 258 5.93 15.16 -21.39
CA LEU A 258 4.61 14.74 -21.84
C LEU A 258 4.24 15.43 -23.16
N ALA A 259 4.42 16.75 -23.26
CA ALA A 259 4.11 17.53 -24.46
C ALA A 259 4.89 17.02 -25.68
N THR A 260 6.17 16.73 -25.49
CA THR A 260 7.03 16.23 -26.56
C THR A 260 6.64 14.82 -27.01
N LEU A 261 6.36 13.92 -26.05
CA LEU A 261 5.87 12.56 -26.38
C LEU A 261 4.57 12.63 -27.18
N VAL A 262 3.59 13.42 -26.70
CA VAL A 262 2.29 13.58 -27.36
C VAL A 262 2.46 14.13 -28.80
N VAL A 263 3.23 15.20 -28.98
CA VAL A 263 3.45 15.81 -30.30
C VAL A 263 4.11 14.82 -31.27
N ASN A 264 5.12 14.08 -30.82
CA ASN A 264 5.82 13.11 -31.68
C ASN A 264 4.96 11.88 -32.00
N THR A 265 4.12 11.44 -31.05
CA THR A 265 3.15 10.36 -31.29
C THR A 265 2.07 10.80 -32.29
N MET A 266 1.51 12.02 -32.14
CA MET A 266 0.54 12.57 -33.08
C MET A 266 1.11 12.76 -34.50
N ARG A 267 2.39 13.14 -34.59
CA ARG A 267 3.12 13.26 -35.85
C ARG A 267 3.55 11.92 -36.45
N LYS A 268 3.30 10.81 -35.73
CA LYS A 268 3.71 9.45 -36.11
C LYS A 268 5.24 9.30 -36.31
N VAL A 269 6.03 10.14 -35.66
CA VAL A 269 7.49 10.04 -35.65
C VAL A 269 7.93 8.87 -34.76
N ILE A 270 7.27 8.73 -33.62
CA ILE A 270 7.42 7.59 -32.70
C ILE A 270 6.04 7.07 -32.31
N ARG A 271 5.97 5.78 -31.98
CA ARG A 271 4.79 5.19 -31.35
C ARG A 271 5.11 5.00 -29.88
N ALA A 272 4.67 5.94 -29.04
CA ALA A 272 4.91 5.88 -27.62
C ALA A 272 3.61 6.08 -26.84
N VAL A 273 3.49 5.33 -25.74
CA VAL A 273 2.42 5.51 -24.74
C VAL A 273 3.10 5.68 -23.38
N ALA A 274 2.67 6.69 -22.65
CA ALA A 274 3.10 6.86 -21.28
C ALA A 274 1.95 6.49 -20.33
N ASP A 275 2.24 5.65 -19.36
CA ASP A 275 1.35 5.19 -18.32
C ASP A 275 1.89 5.57 -16.95
N ARG A 276 0.97 5.73 -16.00
CA ARG A 276 1.31 6.06 -14.62
C ARG A 276 1.43 4.78 -13.82
N LYS A 277 2.57 4.61 -13.13
CA LYS A 277 2.72 3.57 -12.11
C LYS A 277 1.56 3.69 -11.12
N SER A 278 0.89 2.57 -10.82
CA SER A 278 -0.10 2.54 -9.74
C SER A 278 0.56 3.03 -8.44
N VAL A 279 -0.01 4.06 -7.84
CA VAL A 279 0.40 4.49 -6.50
C VAL A 279 -0.39 3.63 -5.53
N VAL A 280 0.27 2.64 -4.99
CA VAL A 280 -0.23 1.90 -3.83
C VAL A 280 -0.01 2.75 -2.59
#